data_8b977c24b2355b378c0cef2cbbf56df5
#
_entry.id   8b977c24b2355b378c0cef2cbbf56df5
#
_cell.length_a   1.000
_cell.length_b   1.000
_cell.length_c   1.000
_cell.angle_alpha   90.00
_cell.angle_beta   90.00
_cell.angle_gamma   90.00
#
_symmetry.space_group_name_H-M   'P 1'
#
loop_
_entity.id
_entity.type
_entity.pdbx_description
1 polymer ?
#
loop_
_entity_poly.entity_id
_entity_poly.type
_entity_poly.pdbx_seq_one_letter_code
_entity_poly.pdbx_strand_id
1 'polypeptide(L)'
;MGLSWQTKLLYFVLFVIYPLRGAVFFHQSDDAIFRYGQVAFIAGGALLMNWQFLKNILLIFQNHSQLKNLWKEYLWAALMALVNIHIFSCFYYIFGVVHNGSLLEADWYNSYYFSMVTWTTLGYGDFSPPENIRLIAAFEGFVGYVYMALLVGLIFTIATKNERQ
;
A
#
# COMPACT_ATOMS: atom_id res chain seq x y z
N MET A 1 -12.75 -18.49 7.27
CA MET A 1 -13.66 -18.03 6.20
C MET A 1 -13.12 -16.69 5.68
N GLY A 2 -12.61 -16.65 4.43
CA GLY A 2 -12.11 -15.40 3.85
C GLY A 2 -13.28 -14.47 3.53
N LEU A 3 -13.04 -13.15 3.57
CA LEU A 3 -14.02 -12.13 3.19
C LEU A 3 -14.50 -12.38 1.75
N SER A 4 -15.80 -12.19 1.52
CA SER A 4 -16.36 -12.26 0.18
C SER A 4 -15.73 -11.18 -0.73
N TRP A 5 -15.71 -11.41 -2.04
CA TRP A 5 -15.20 -10.42 -2.99
C TRP A 5 -15.93 -9.07 -2.90
N GLN A 6 -17.22 -9.10 -2.64
CA GLN A 6 -18.04 -7.90 -2.43
C GLN A 6 -17.58 -7.10 -1.21
N THR A 7 -17.25 -7.77 -0.11
CA THR A 7 -16.74 -7.13 1.10
C THR A 7 -15.34 -6.54 0.87
N LYS A 8 -14.47 -7.23 0.11
CA LYS A 8 -13.15 -6.72 -0.29
C LYS A 8 -13.30 -5.44 -1.14
N LEU A 9 -14.22 -5.43 -2.09
CA LEU A 9 -14.51 -4.25 -2.93
C LEU A 9 -15.08 -3.08 -2.12
N LEU A 10 -15.94 -3.36 -1.15
CA LEU A 10 -16.49 -2.34 -0.26
C LEU A 10 -15.38 -1.67 0.57
N TYR A 11 -14.46 -2.45 1.13
CA TYR A 11 -13.30 -1.89 1.84
C TYR A 11 -12.41 -1.06 0.92
N PHE A 12 -12.17 -1.50 -0.31
CA PHE A 12 -11.43 -0.73 -1.30
C PHE A 12 -12.09 0.63 -1.58
N VAL A 13 -13.39 0.67 -1.80
CA VAL A 13 -14.13 1.92 -2.01
C VAL A 13 -14.04 2.84 -0.78
N LEU A 14 -14.25 2.30 0.42
CA LEU A 14 -14.26 3.08 1.65
C LEU A 14 -12.87 3.63 2.01
N PHE A 15 -11.82 2.81 1.85
CA PHE A 15 -10.49 3.18 2.33
C PHE A 15 -9.54 3.73 1.26
N VAL A 16 -9.91 3.67 -0.01
CA VAL A 16 -9.12 4.21 -1.13
C VAL A 16 -9.85 5.36 -1.82
N ILE A 17 -11.09 5.14 -2.27
CA ILE A 17 -11.80 6.15 -3.08
C ILE A 17 -12.28 7.31 -2.20
N TYR A 18 -12.76 7.03 -0.99
CA TYR A 18 -13.24 8.08 -0.10
C TYR A 18 -12.14 9.04 0.36
N PRO A 19 -10.95 8.55 0.77
CA PRO A 19 -9.82 9.42 1.09
C PRO A 19 -9.23 10.17 -0.11
N LEU A 20 -9.25 9.58 -1.32
CA LEU A 20 -8.85 10.29 -2.55
C LEU A 20 -9.69 11.56 -2.77
N ARG A 21 -11.00 11.48 -2.56
CA ARG A 21 -11.87 12.67 -2.58
C ARG A 21 -11.53 13.65 -1.45
N GLY A 22 -11.25 13.12 -0.28
CA GLY A 22 -10.81 13.91 0.86
C GLY A 22 -9.53 14.67 0.55
N ALA A 23 -8.49 14.03 0.05
CA ALA A 23 -7.19 14.65 -0.24
C ALA A 23 -7.31 15.84 -1.22
N VAL A 24 -8.18 15.77 -2.22
CA VAL A 24 -8.48 16.89 -3.13
C VAL A 24 -9.21 18.05 -2.41
N PHE A 25 -10.06 17.74 -1.44
CA PHE A 25 -10.80 18.73 -0.64
C PHE A 25 -9.94 19.38 0.46
N PHE A 26 -8.88 18.68 0.91
CA PHE A 26 -8.07 19.01 2.08
C PHE A 26 -6.91 19.97 1.85
N HIS A 27 -6.56 20.23 0.62
CA HIS A 27 -5.62 21.31 0.30
C HIS A 27 -6.13 22.70 0.78
N GLN A 28 -7.41 22.81 1.15
CA GLN A 28 -8.05 24.03 1.62
C GLN A 28 -8.24 24.13 3.14
N SER A 29 -7.97 23.09 3.94
CA SER A 29 -8.12 23.19 5.39
C SER A 29 -6.77 23.39 6.07
N ASP A 30 -6.57 24.57 6.69
CA ASP A 30 -5.41 24.89 7.55
C ASP A 30 -5.40 24.12 8.88
N ASP A 31 -6.40 23.26 9.14
CA ASP A 31 -6.53 22.54 10.41
C ASP A 31 -5.65 21.28 10.41
N ALA A 32 -4.53 21.39 11.13
CA ALA A 32 -3.57 20.31 11.32
C ALA A 32 -4.21 19.05 11.97
N ILE A 33 -5.12 19.21 12.92
CA ILE A 33 -5.79 18.10 13.64
C ILE A 33 -6.60 17.27 12.66
N PHE A 34 -7.27 17.92 11.74
CA PHE A 34 -8.07 17.24 10.73
C PHE A 34 -7.21 16.47 9.73
N ARG A 35 -6.06 17.03 9.29
CA ARG A 35 -5.08 16.33 8.42
C ARG A 35 -4.53 15.07 9.09
N TYR A 36 -4.11 15.16 10.35
CA TYR A 36 -3.61 14.00 11.09
C TYR A 36 -4.68 12.94 11.34
N GLY A 37 -5.91 13.36 11.63
CA GLY A 37 -7.05 12.46 11.82
C GLY A 37 -7.33 11.59 10.59
N GLN A 38 -7.17 12.16 9.39
CA GLN A 38 -7.36 11.41 8.15
C GLN A 38 -6.22 10.46 7.83
N VAL A 39 -4.98 10.89 8.02
CA VAL A 39 -3.84 9.98 7.88
C VAL A 39 -4.00 8.79 8.82
N ALA A 40 -4.42 9.02 10.06
CA ALA A 40 -4.70 7.94 11.02
C ALA A 40 -5.83 7.01 10.54
N PHE A 41 -6.90 7.57 9.96
CA PHE A 41 -8.01 6.77 9.41
C PHE A 41 -7.57 5.92 8.20
N ILE A 42 -6.83 6.52 7.26
CA ILE A 42 -6.30 5.82 6.09
C ILE A 42 -5.32 4.72 6.52
N ALA A 43 -4.40 5.03 7.44
CA ALA A 43 -3.44 4.07 7.96
C ALA A 43 -4.12 2.91 8.70
N GLY A 44 -5.14 3.19 9.53
CA GLY A 44 -5.93 2.18 10.22
C GLY A 44 -6.66 1.23 9.25
N GLY A 45 -7.28 1.79 8.22
CA GLY A 45 -7.91 1.01 7.15
C GLY A 45 -6.93 0.11 6.41
N ALA A 46 -5.74 0.65 6.09
CA ALA A 46 -4.68 -0.10 5.45
C ALA A 46 -4.17 -1.26 6.30
N LEU A 47 -3.95 -1.03 7.59
CA LEU A 47 -3.54 -2.10 8.50
C LEU A 47 -4.55 -3.23 8.54
N LEU A 48 -5.86 -2.93 8.58
CA LEU A 48 -6.92 -3.94 8.52
C LEU A 48 -6.92 -4.72 7.21
N MET A 49 -6.74 -4.02 6.07
CA MET A 49 -6.69 -4.66 4.75
C MET A 49 -5.45 -5.54 4.59
N ASN A 50 -4.29 -5.07 5.04
CA ASN A 50 -3.05 -5.86 5.03
C ASN A 50 -3.13 -7.08 5.96
N TRP A 51 -3.72 -6.93 7.15
CA TRP A 51 -3.98 -8.05 8.05
C TRP A 51 -4.88 -9.11 7.42
N GLN A 52 -5.96 -8.68 6.76
CA GLN A 52 -6.84 -9.60 6.04
C GLN A 52 -6.15 -10.28 4.87
N PHE A 53 -5.31 -9.55 4.12
CA PHE A 53 -4.50 -10.12 3.06
C PHE A 53 -3.55 -11.19 3.60
N LEU A 54 -2.81 -10.89 4.67
CA LEU A 54 -1.90 -11.85 5.29
C LEU A 54 -2.61 -13.12 5.76
N LYS A 55 -3.78 -12.99 6.39
CA LYS A 55 -4.61 -14.15 6.77
C LYS A 55 -5.00 -15.01 5.56
N ASN A 56 -5.41 -14.38 4.45
CA ASN A 56 -5.79 -15.12 3.24
C ASN A 56 -4.59 -15.88 2.65
N ILE A 57 -3.42 -15.26 2.60
CA ILE A 57 -2.18 -15.91 2.14
C ILE A 57 -1.83 -17.11 3.03
N LEU A 58 -1.86 -16.95 4.34
CA LEU A 58 -1.60 -18.04 5.28
C LEU A 58 -2.58 -19.21 5.10
N LEU A 59 -3.88 -18.93 4.88
CA LEU A 59 -4.89 -19.95 4.61
C LEU A 59 -4.64 -20.68 3.29
N ILE A 60 -4.15 -20.00 2.25
CA ILE A 60 -3.78 -20.61 0.97
C ILE A 60 -2.62 -21.61 1.18
N PHE A 61 -1.59 -21.22 1.93
CA PHE A 61 -0.46 -22.11 2.23
C PHE A 61 -0.84 -23.32 3.11
N GLN A 62 -1.80 -23.16 4.02
CA GLN A 62 -2.25 -24.23 4.91
C GLN A 62 -3.24 -25.21 4.23
N ASN A 63 -3.99 -24.76 3.23
CA ASN A 63 -5.10 -25.54 2.71
C ASN A 63 -5.14 -25.52 1.16
N HIS A 64 -4.59 -26.59 0.57
CA HIS A 64 -4.53 -26.75 -0.89
C HIS A 64 -5.92 -26.75 -1.60
N SER A 65 -7.01 -26.98 -0.87
CA SER A 65 -8.37 -26.92 -1.45
C SER A 65 -8.81 -25.50 -1.84
N GLN A 66 -8.20 -24.46 -1.27
CA GLN A 66 -8.48 -23.05 -1.59
C GLN A 66 -7.85 -22.58 -2.91
N LEU A 67 -7.11 -23.44 -3.61
CA LEU A 67 -6.38 -23.12 -4.84
C LEU A 67 -7.28 -22.75 -6.05
N LYS A 68 -8.61 -22.90 -5.94
CA LYS A 68 -9.55 -22.65 -7.07
C LYS A 68 -9.57 -21.20 -7.58
N ASN A 69 -9.13 -20.22 -6.77
CA ASN A 69 -9.22 -18.80 -7.09
C ASN A 69 -7.89 -18.04 -6.87
N LEU A 70 -6.73 -18.69 -6.99
CA LEU A 70 -5.41 -18.07 -6.79
C LEU A 70 -5.21 -16.79 -7.61
N TRP A 71 -5.73 -16.75 -8.84
CA TRP A 71 -5.65 -15.57 -9.70
C TRP A 71 -6.35 -14.34 -9.08
N LYS A 72 -7.49 -14.54 -8.43
CA LYS A 72 -8.20 -13.44 -7.74
C LYS A 72 -7.42 -12.94 -6.53
N GLU A 73 -6.78 -13.85 -5.79
CA GLU A 73 -5.93 -13.44 -4.65
C GLU A 73 -4.67 -12.73 -5.12
N TYR A 74 -4.08 -13.14 -6.25
CA TYR A 74 -2.98 -12.42 -6.88
C TYR A 74 -3.37 -10.98 -7.30
N LEU A 75 -4.51 -10.84 -8.00
CA LEU A 75 -5.03 -9.52 -8.37
C LEU A 75 -5.33 -8.65 -7.14
N TRP A 76 -5.88 -9.27 -6.10
CA TRP A 76 -6.13 -8.57 -4.84
C TRP A 76 -4.84 -8.12 -4.18
N ALA A 77 -3.81 -8.96 -4.17
CA ALA A 77 -2.49 -8.60 -3.65
C ALA A 77 -1.86 -7.43 -4.43
N ALA A 78 -1.91 -7.47 -5.75
CA ALA A 78 -1.40 -6.40 -6.60
C ALA A 78 -2.15 -5.07 -6.33
N LEU A 79 -3.47 -5.14 -6.18
CA LEU A 79 -4.28 -3.98 -5.82
C LEU A 79 -3.91 -3.43 -4.44
N MET A 80 -3.66 -4.30 -3.45
CA MET A 80 -3.23 -3.88 -2.12
C MET A 80 -1.84 -3.21 -2.13
N ALA A 81 -0.93 -3.63 -3.00
CA ALA A 81 0.35 -2.93 -3.19
C ALA A 81 0.14 -1.48 -3.63
N LEU A 82 -0.74 -1.24 -4.61
CA LEU A 82 -1.08 0.12 -5.05
C LEU A 82 -1.73 0.96 -3.95
N VAL A 83 -2.59 0.35 -3.14
CA VAL A 83 -3.20 1.01 -1.97
C VAL A 83 -2.14 1.42 -0.95
N ASN A 84 -1.18 0.55 -0.65
CA ASN A 84 -0.10 0.87 0.28
C ASN A 84 0.78 2.02 -0.24
N ILE A 85 1.16 1.99 -1.52
CA ILE A 85 1.88 3.09 -2.17
C ILE A 85 1.11 4.41 -2.01
N HIS A 86 -0.22 4.38 -2.25
CA HIS A 86 -1.06 5.57 -2.06
C HIS A 86 -1.05 6.08 -0.63
N ILE A 87 -1.09 5.20 0.36
CA ILE A 87 -1.08 5.58 1.78
C ILE A 87 0.25 6.24 2.16
N PHE A 88 1.38 5.64 1.77
CA PHE A 88 2.69 6.23 2.02
C PHE A 88 2.87 7.55 1.26
N SER A 89 2.34 7.67 0.05
CA SER A 89 2.36 8.95 -0.68
C SER A 89 1.59 10.06 0.05
N CYS A 90 0.52 9.73 0.80
CA CYS A 90 -0.16 10.71 1.66
C CYS A 90 0.74 11.22 2.79
N PHE A 91 1.56 10.36 3.41
CA PHE A 91 2.56 10.80 4.40
C PHE A 91 3.56 11.78 3.76
N TYR A 92 4.10 11.42 2.59
CA TYR A 92 5.06 12.30 1.89
C TYR A 92 4.43 13.59 1.39
N TYR A 93 3.17 13.58 1.05
CA TYR A 93 2.44 14.81 0.73
C TYR A 93 2.34 15.76 1.94
N ILE A 94 2.13 15.21 3.14
CA ILE A 94 1.97 16.00 4.37
C ILE A 94 3.32 16.49 4.92
N PHE A 95 4.33 15.60 4.94
CA PHE A 95 5.62 15.88 5.54
C PHE A 95 6.67 16.38 4.54
N GLY A 96 6.36 16.32 3.25
CA GLY A 96 7.26 16.66 2.16
C GLY A 96 8.24 15.55 1.79
N VAL A 97 8.94 15.79 0.70
CA VAL A 97 10.12 15.02 0.22
C VAL A 97 11.27 15.98 -0.04
N VAL A 98 12.49 15.55 0.17
CA VAL A 98 13.70 16.36 -0.04
C VAL A 98 14.27 16.04 -1.42
N HIS A 99 14.46 17.06 -2.24
CA HIS A 99 15.13 17.00 -3.54
C HIS A 99 16.23 18.06 -3.61
N ASN A 100 17.46 17.66 -3.93
CA ASN A 100 18.62 18.56 -3.97
C ASN A 100 18.78 19.44 -2.72
N GLY A 101 18.51 18.87 -1.54
CA GLY A 101 18.62 19.57 -0.25
C GLY A 101 17.44 20.52 0.06
N SER A 102 16.45 20.66 -0.83
CA SER A 102 15.26 21.47 -0.63
C SER A 102 14.06 20.61 -0.29
N LEU A 103 13.29 21.00 0.75
CA LEU A 103 12.05 20.35 1.12
C LEU A 103 10.93 20.78 0.16
N LEU A 104 10.28 19.82 -0.48
CA LEU A 104 9.11 20.00 -1.33
C LEU A 104 7.88 19.51 -0.55
N GLU A 105 7.01 20.40 -0.15
CA GLU A 105 5.78 20.11 0.56
C GLU A 105 4.58 20.12 -0.38
N ALA A 106 3.54 19.36 -0.03
CA ALA A 106 2.24 19.34 -0.69
C ALA A 106 2.29 19.08 -2.22
N ASP A 107 3.26 18.30 -2.67
CA ASP A 107 3.41 17.91 -4.08
C ASP A 107 3.04 16.42 -4.27
N TRP A 108 1.86 16.17 -4.84
CA TRP A 108 1.35 14.83 -5.09
C TRP A 108 2.22 14.02 -6.05
N TYR A 109 2.71 14.64 -7.11
CA TYR A 109 3.49 13.94 -8.12
C TYR A 109 4.79 13.40 -7.52
N ASN A 110 5.55 14.24 -6.84
CA ASN A 110 6.81 13.87 -6.21
C ASN A 110 6.59 12.92 -5.02
N SER A 111 5.50 13.08 -4.26
CA SER A 111 5.13 12.18 -3.16
C SER A 111 4.81 10.77 -3.66
N TYR A 112 4.05 10.65 -4.74
CA TYR A 112 3.73 9.36 -5.37
C TYR A 112 4.96 8.70 -5.97
N TYR A 113 5.75 9.46 -6.71
CA TYR A 113 6.99 8.99 -7.29
C TYR A 113 7.93 8.44 -6.21
N PHE A 114 8.15 9.19 -5.13
CA PHE A 114 9.01 8.76 -4.03
C PHE A 114 8.49 7.51 -3.35
N SER A 115 7.18 7.42 -3.07
CA SER A 115 6.57 6.23 -2.50
C SER A 115 6.72 5.02 -3.43
N MET A 116 6.46 5.14 -4.73
CA MET A 116 6.64 4.04 -5.68
C MET A 116 8.09 3.55 -5.72
N VAL A 117 9.05 4.46 -5.77
CA VAL A 117 10.49 4.14 -5.81
C VAL A 117 10.95 3.49 -4.51
N THR A 118 10.44 3.94 -3.37
CA THR A 118 10.73 3.37 -2.05
C THR A 118 10.09 1.99 -1.88
N TRP A 119 8.80 1.85 -2.20
CA TRP A 119 8.06 0.59 -2.12
C TRP A 119 8.67 -0.51 -2.97
N THR A 120 9.06 -0.18 -4.19
CA THR A 120 9.70 -1.14 -5.11
C THR A 120 11.19 -1.38 -4.78
N THR A 121 11.72 -0.73 -3.75
CA THR A 121 13.14 -0.77 -3.37
C THR A 121 14.10 -0.35 -4.49
N LEU A 122 13.62 0.42 -5.47
CA LEU A 122 14.39 0.89 -6.60
C LEU A 122 15.43 1.94 -6.19
N GLY A 123 15.01 2.93 -5.37
CA GLY A 123 15.90 3.86 -4.68
C GLY A 123 16.84 4.64 -5.59
N TYR A 124 16.36 5.39 -6.56
CA TYR A 124 17.20 6.21 -7.46
C TYR A 124 18.09 7.22 -6.72
N GLY A 125 17.70 7.64 -5.50
CA GLY A 125 18.47 8.57 -4.69
C GLY A 125 18.30 10.04 -5.08
N ASP A 126 17.44 10.36 -6.01
CA ASP A 126 17.09 11.71 -6.43
C ASP A 126 16.18 12.42 -5.41
N PHE A 127 15.36 11.65 -4.70
CA PHE A 127 14.55 12.10 -3.56
C PHE A 127 14.92 11.35 -2.29
N SER A 128 14.76 12.02 -1.14
CA SER A 128 14.93 11.42 0.18
C SER A 128 13.84 11.88 1.14
N PRO A 129 13.54 11.07 2.20
CA PRO A 129 12.57 11.49 3.20
C PRO A 129 13.20 12.56 4.11
N PRO A 130 12.42 13.53 4.61
CA PRO A 130 12.88 14.43 5.67
C PRO A 130 13.19 13.65 6.95
N GLU A 131 14.03 14.22 7.81
CA GLU A 131 14.60 13.49 8.98
C GLU A 131 13.55 12.87 9.90
N ASN A 132 12.46 13.59 10.15
CA ASN A 132 11.38 13.19 11.05
C ASN A 132 10.58 11.96 10.60
N ILE A 133 10.63 11.60 9.31
CA ILE A 133 9.90 10.44 8.77
C ILE A 133 10.81 9.38 8.10
N ARG A 134 12.13 9.43 8.33
CA ARG A 134 13.07 8.43 7.77
C ARG A 134 12.71 6.99 8.13
N LEU A 135 12.23 6.77 9.37
CA LEU A 135 11.79 5.44 9.80
C LEU A 135 10.54 4.97 9.08
N ILE A 136 9.62 5.88 8.72
CA ILE A 136 8.43 5.56 7.93
C ILE A 136 8.83 5.11 6.53
N ALA A 137 9.78 5.80 5.89
CA ALA A 137 10.30 5.41 4.58
C ALA A 137 11.05 4.07 4.61
N ALA A 138 11.85 3.82 5.64
CA ALA A 138 12.51 2.53 5.83
C ALA A 138 11.49 1.39 6.03
N PHE A 139 10.43 1.64 6.81
CA PHE A 139 9.35 0.69 7.02
C PHE A 139 8.57 0.43 5.73
N GLU A 140 8.30 1.46 4.92
CA GLU A 140 7.69 1.30 3.59
C GLU A 140 8.50 0.34 2.71
N GLY A 141 9.81 0.58 2.58
CA GLY A 141 10.69 -0.29 1.79
C GLY A 141 10.70 -1.73 2.30
N PHE A 142 10.72 -1.93 3.62
CA PHE A 142 10.62 -3.26 4.23
C PHE A 142 9.30 -3.96 3.87
N VAL A 143 8.17 -3.26 4.02
CA VAL A 143 6.85 -3.81 3.68
C VAL A 143 6.76 -4.13 2.19
N GLY A 144 7.26 -3.24 1.32
CA GLY A 144 7.32 -3.45 -0.12
C GLY A 144 8.12 -4.71 -0.49
N TYR A 145 9.30 -4.89 0.12
CA TYR A 145 10.12 -6.09 -0.07
C TYR A 145 9.37 -7.38 0.30
N VAL A 146 8.72 -7.41 1.47
CA VAL A 146 7.91 -8.57 1.91
C VAL A 146 6.75 -8.83 0.95
N TYR A 147 6.08 -7.79 0.47
CA TYR A 147 4.99 -7.91 -0.49
C TYR A 147 5.45 -8.50 -1.82
N MET A 148 6.57 -8.04 -2.36
CA MET A 148 7.13 -8.58 -3.60
C MET A 148 7.49 -10.06 -3.47
N ALA A 149 8.07 -10.47 -2.34
CA ALA A 149 8.36 -11.88 -2.06
C ALA A 149 7.07 -12.74 -2.04
N LEU A 150 6.00 -12.24 -1.42
CA LEU A 150 4.70 -12.92 -1.39
C LEU A 150 4.05 -13.01 -2.78
N LEU A 151 4.12 -11.96 -3.61
CA LEU A 151 3.63 -11.97 -4.98
C LEU A 151 4.35 -13.00 -5.84
N VAL A 152 5.68 -13.06 -5.75
CA VAL A 152 6.48 -14.07 -6.46
C VAL A 152 6.12 -15.48 -6.01
N GLY A 153 5.95 -15.70 -4.70
CA GLY A 153 5.50 -16.98 -4.14
C GLY A 153 4.13 -17.41 -4.66
N LEU A 154 3.18 -16.49 -4.79
CA LEU A 154 1.87 -16.76 -5.38
C LEU A 154 1.95 -17.13 -6.86
N ILE A 155 2.74 -16.40 -7.65
CA ILE A 155 2.96 -16.72 -9.08
C ILE A 155 3.54 -18.13 -9.20
N PHE A 156 4.56 -18.46 -8.42
CA PHE A 156 5.18 -19.78 -8.42
C PHE A 156 4.16 -20.89 -8.09
N THR A 157 3.30 -20.66 -7.09
CA THR A 157 2.24 -21.60 -6.70
C THR A 157 1.21 -21.81 -7.83
N ILE A 158 0.88 -20.74 -8.59
CA ILE A 158 -0.03 -20.82 -9.74
C ILE A 158 0.61 -21.62 -10.87
N ALA A 159 1.89 -21.36 -11.20
CA ALA A 159 2.62 -22.01 -12.27
C ALA A 159 2.76 -23.53 -12.02
N THR A 160 3.20 -23.92 -10.84
CA THR A 160 3.41 -25.34 -10.48
C THR A 160 2.13 -26.14 -10.37
N LYS A 161 0.98 -25.50 -10.17
CA LYS A 161 -0.31 -26.17 -10.15
C LYS A 161 -0.74 -26.61 -11.55
N ASN A 162 -0.50 -25.78 -12.56
CA ASN A 162 -0.88 -26.09 -13.95
C ASN A 162 -0.12 -27.31 -14.52
N GLU A 163 1.07 -27.60 -13.99
CA GLU A 163 1.87 -28.76 -14.44
C GLU A 163 1.39 -30.08 -13.82
N ARG A 164 0.55 -30.04 -12.79
CA ARG A 164 0.06 -31.24 -12.08
C ARG A 164 -1.36 -31.69 -12.50
N GLN A 165 -1.98 -30.98 -13.43
CA GLN A 165 -3.29 -31.32 -14.02
C GLN A 165 -3.11 -31.89 -15.42
#